data_ecbd9733fecfc99e7aff8536003cef6c
#
_entry.id   ecbd9733fecfc99e7aff8536003cef6c
#
_cell.length_a   1.000
_cell.length_b   1.000
_cell.length_c   1.000
_cell.angle_alpha   90.00
_cell.angle_beta   90.00
_cell.angle_gamma   90.00
#
_symmetry.space_group_name_H-M   'P 1'
#
loop_
_entity.id
_entity.type
_entity.pdbx_description
1 polymer ?
#
loop_
_entity_poly.entity_id
_entity_poly.type
_entity_poly.pdbx_seq_one_letter_code
_entity_poly.pdbx_strand_id
1 'polypeptide(L)'
;CESSNAHAQTLQSAPHSAASSSVCVLPTASGTLIGTGDTGTLPLVAIDIDGGTDIGADLATTDLIIVDDGAGGTNRKAALSRVITLAQANLDDPVALALALG
;
A
#
# COMPACT_ATOMS: atom_id res chain seq x y z
N CYS A 1 29.14 -8.73 -7.39
CA CYS A 1 29.18 -8.52 -8.84
C CYS A 1 30.05 -9.59 -9.49
N GLU A 2 29.57 -10.19 -10.57
CA GLU A 2 30.33 -11.21 -11.29
C GLU A 2 31.46 -10.58 -12.11
N SER A 3 32.60 -11.24 -12.14
CA SER A 3 33.80 -10.75 -12.84
C SER A 3 33.62 -10.61 -14.36
N SER A 4 32.65 -11.33 -14.94
CA SER A 4 32.36 -11.28 -16.38
C SER A 4 31.31 -10.24 -16.76
N ASN A 5 30.72 -9.56 -15.77
CA ASN A 5 29.65 -8.58 -15.96
C ASN A 5 30.11 -7.19 -15.52
N ALA A 6 29.90 -6.21 -16.37
CA ALA A 6 30.28 -4.82 -16.11
C ALA A 6 29.25 -4.06 -15.24
N HIS A 7 28.25 -4.76 -14.68
CA HIS A 7 27.20 -4.15 -13.87
C HIS A 7 27.62 -4.07 -12.40
N ALA A 8 27.65 -2.86 -11.87
CA ALA A 8 27.93 -2.61 -10.47
C ALA A 8 26.69 -2.04 -9.75
N GLN A 9 26.47 -2.51 -8.55
CA GLN A 9 25.47 -1.90 -7.66
C GLN A 9 26.21 -1.06 -6.62
N THR A 10 25.73 0.15 -6.40
CA THR A 10 26.37 1.09 -5.48
C THR A 10 25.43 1.40 -4.33
N LEU A 11 25.92 1.24 -3.10
CA LEU A 11 25.26 1.75 -1.91
C LEU A 11 25.88 3.11 -1.60
N GLN A 12 25.09 4.18 -1.71
CA GLN A 12 25.59 5.54 -1.59
C GLN A 12 25.02 6.21 -0.33
N SER A 13 25.87 6.92 0.39
CA SER A 13 25.45 7.76 1.50
C SER A 13 24.73 9.02 1.02
N ALA A 14 23.96 9.65 1.91
CA ALA A 14 23.38 10.96 1.64
C ALA A 14 24.48 11.99 1.36
N PRO A 15 24.20 13.03 0.52
CA PRO A 15 25.14 14.11 0.28
C PRO A 15 25.56 14.79 1.58
N HIS A 16 26.79 15.27 1.65
CA HIS A 16 27.31 15.99 2.83
C HIS A 16 26.43 17.21 3.20
N SER A 17 25.86 17.86 2.18
CA SER A 17 24.95 18.99 2.36
C SER A 17 23.66 18.65 3.11
N ALA A 18 23.28 17.37 3.18
CA ALA A 18 22.13 16.92 3.95
C ALA A 18 22.39 16.85 5.45
N ALA A 19 23.65 16.97 5.88
CA ALA A 19 24.07 16.92 7.28
C ALA A 19 23.46 15.75 8.08
N SER A 20 23.29 14.58 7.43
CA SER A 20 22.64 13.42 8.02
C SER A 20 23.64 12.58 8.80
N SER A 21 23.30 12.24 10.03
CA SER A 21 23.99 11.25 10.87
C SER A 21 23.16 9.99 11.10
N SER A 22 22.23 9.72 10.18
CA SER A 22 21.34 8.55 10.26
C SER A 22 22.12 7.24 10.19
N VAL A 23 21.65 6.26 10.93
CA VAL A 23 22.17 4.90 10.90
C VAL A 23 21.16 4.01 10.18
N CYS A 24 21.61 3.29 9.16
CA CYS A 24 20.83 2.26 8.48
C CYS A 24 21.23 0.89 9.02
N VAL A 25 20.31 0.22 9.68
CA VAL A 25 20.51 -1.14 10.17
C VAL A 25 19.94 -2.11 9.15
N LEU A 26 20.81 -3.00 8.64
CA LEU A 26 20.38 -4.04 7.71
C LEU A 26 19.62 -5.14 8.44
N PRO A 27 18.65 -5.80 7.76
CA PRO A 27 17.90 -6.92 8.36
C PRO A 27 18.84 -8.06 8.80
N THR A 28 18.51 -8.72 9.89
CA THR A 28 19.22 -9.92 10.37
C THR A 28 18.78 -11.18 9.61
N ALA A 29 17.60 -11.17 9.00
CA ALA A 29 17.11 -12.27 8.20
C ALA A 29 17.49 -12.07 6.72
N SER A 30 17.68 -13.18 6.01
CA SER A 30 17.91 -13.13 4.57
C SER A 30 16.67 -12.61 3.85
N GLY A 31 16.87 -11.78 2.85
CA GLY A 31 15.79 -11.20 2.08
C GLY A 31 16.28 -10.20 1.05
N THR A 32 15.37 -9.59 0.34
CA THR A 32 15.66 -8.54 -0.64
C THR A 32 15.34 -7.18 -0.03
N LEU A 33 16.26 -6.24 -0.12
CA LEU A 33 15.98 -4.84 0.20
C LEU A 33 15.14 -4.23 -0.92
N ILE A 34 14.05 -3.58 -0.56
CA ILE A 34 13.12 -2.98 -1.50
C ILE A 34 13.36 -1.48 -1.55
N GLY A 35 13.61 -0.98 -2.75
CA GLY A 35 13.77 0.44 -3.01
C GLY A 35 12.52 1.08 -3.60
N THR A 36 12.50 2.40 -3.64
CA THR A 36 11.35 3.17 -4.19
C THR A 36 11.16 2.97 -5.70
N GLY A 37 12.19 2.48 -6.39
CA GLY A 37 12.10 2.15 -7.82
C GLY A 37 11.62 0.73 -8.11
N ASP A 38 11.44 -0.09 -7.08
CA ASP A 38 11.00 -1.46 -7.27
C ASP A 38 9.50 -1.53 -7.57
N THR A 39 9.17 -2.31 -8.57
CA THR A 39 7.77 -2.64 -8.93
C THR A 39 7.42 -4.07 -8.56
N GLY A 40 8.23 -4.69 -7.72
CA GLY A 40 8.06 -6.07 -7.31
C GLY A 40 7.04 -6.25 -6.20
N THR A 41 7.03 -7.44 -5.65
CA THR A 41 6.09 -7.85 -4.63
C THR A 41 6.65 -7.62 -3.23
N LEU A 42 6.04 -6.71 -2.48
CA LEU A 42 6.19 -6.67 -1.02
C LEU A 42 5.16 -7.66 -0.45
N PRO A 43 5.56 -8.72 0.26
CA PRO A 43 4.60 -9.61 0.87
C PRO A 43 3.71 -8.85 1.86
N LEU A 44 2.43 -9.13 1.82
CA LEU A 44 1.45 -8.46 2.68
C LEU A 44 1.79 -8.62 4.16
N VAL A 45 2.36 -9.79 4.52
CA VAL A 45 2.80 -10.09 5.89
C VAL A 45 3.95 -9.21 6.39
N ALA A 46 4.64 -8.49 5.48
CA ALA A 46 5.68 -7.55 5.87
C ALA A 46 5.12 -6.21 6.36
N ILE A 47 3.82 -5.99 6.21
CA ILE A 47 3.14 -4.78 6.68
C ILE A 47 2.47 -5.09 8.00
N ASP A 48 2.96 -4.45 9.08
CA ASP A 48 2.38 -4.58 10.41
C ASP A 48 1.26 -3.55 10.60
N ILE A 49 0.04 -3.93 10.24
CA ILE A 49 -1.12 -3.06 10.36
C ILE A 49 -1.51 -2.86 11.83
N ASP A 50 -1.42 -3.93 12.63
CA ASP A 50 -1.79 -3.91 14.04
C ASP A 50 -0.85 -3.00 14.87
N GLY A 51 0.42 -2.93 14.47
CA GLY A 51 1.40 -2.02 15.08
C GLY A 51 1.26 -0.56 14.66
N GLY A 52 0.33 -0.25 13.76
CA GLY A 52 0.08 1.13 13.31
C GLY A 52 -0.65 1.96 14.37
N THR A 53 -0.52 3.27 14.26
CA THR A 53 -1.27 4.20 15.13
C THR A 53 -2.72 4.28 14.65
N ASP A 54 -3.64 4.17 15.60
CA ASP A 54 -5.07 4.32 15.30
C ASP A 54 -5.39 5.70 14.72
N ILE A 55 -6.32 5.75 13.79
CA ILE A 55 -6.75 7.01 13.16
C ILE A 55 -7.34 7.99 14.17
N GLY A 56 -7.91 7.49 15.27
CA GLY A 56 -8.45 8.30 16.34
C GLY A 56 -9.74 9.07 16.02
N ALA A 57 -10.36 8.77 14.89
CA ALA A 57 -11.59 9.41 14.42
C ALA A 57 -12.37 8.45 13.53
N ASP A 58 -13.63 8.78 13.26
CA ASP A 58 -14.42 8.05 12.28
C ASP A 58 -13.82 8.19 10.87
N LEU A 59 -14.01 7.16 10.06
CA LEU A 59 -13.58 7.20 8.66
C LEU A 59 -14.42 8.23 7.88
N ALA A 60 -13.75 8.98 7.03
CA ALA A 60 -14.37 9.94 6.13
C ALA A 60 -14.36 9.42 4.69
N THR A 61 -15.28 9.94 3.87
CA THR A 61 -15.39 9.54 2.46
C THR A 61 -14.15 9.86 1.64
N THR A 62 -13.32 10.78 2.12
CA THR A 62 -12.06 11.19 1.49
C THR A 62 -10.87 10.35 1.92
N ASP A 63 -11.01 9.52 2.95
CA ASP A 63 -9.93 8.62 3.40
C ASP A 63 -9.62 7.59 2.31
N LEU A 64 -8.36 7.18 2.27
CA LEU A 64 -7.85 6.33 1.20
C LEU A 64 -7.57 4.91 1.70
N ILE A 65 -7.88 3.95 0.85
CA ILE A 65 -7.51 2.55 1.01
C ILE A 65 -6.69 2.08 -0.19
N ILE A 66 -5.92 1.02 0.00
CA ILE A 66 -5.19 0.36 -1.08
C ILE A 66 -6.04 -0.77 -1.64
N VAL A 67 -6.16 -0.83 -2.95
CA VAL A 67 -6.93 -1.85 -3.66
C VAL A 67 -6.05 -2.50 -4.72
N ASP A 68 -6.07 -3.83 -4.79
CA ASP A 68 -5.55 -4.55 -5.95
C ASP A 68 -6.62 -4.54 -7.04
N ASP A 69 -6.34 -3.82 -8.13
CA ASP A 69 -7.30 -3.53 -9.20
C ASP A 69 -7.35 -4.68 -10.22
N GLY A 70 -8.10 -5.71 -9.87
CA GLY A 70 -8.39 -6.83 -10.75
C GLY A 70 -7.33 -7.93 -10.81
N ALA A 71 -7.62 -9.00 -11.51
CA ALA A 71 -6.72 -10.14 -11.66
C ALA A 71 -5.46 -9.77 -12.44
N GLY A 72 -4.29 -9.92 -11.82
CA GLY A 72 -3.03 -9.45 -12.35
C GLY A 72 -2.91 -7.93 -12.37
N GLY A 73 -3.73 -7.26 -11.59
CA GLY A 73 -3.84 -5.82 -11.55
C GLY A 73 -2.71 -5.13 -10.79
N THR A 74 -2.84 -3.83 -10.71
CA THR A 74 -1.90 -2.94 -10.05
C THR A 74 -2.52 -2.43 -8.76
N ASN A 75 -1.72 -2.31 -7.70
CA ASN A 75 -2.18 -1.66 -6.48
C ASN A 75 -2.52 -0.19 -6.75
N ARG A 76 -3.71 0.20 -6.36
CA ARG A 76 -4.21 1.57 -6.53
C ARG A 76 -4.78 2.10 -5.23
N LYS A 77 -4.78 3.41 -5.09
CA LYS A 77 -5.53 4.06 -4.02
C LYS A 77 -6.99 4.25 -4.43
N ALA A 78 -7.89 4.08 -3.49
CA ALA A 78 -9.30 4.41 -3.69
C ALA A 78 -9.80 5.18 -2.47
N ALA A 79 -10.59 6.22 -2.71
CA ALA A 79 -11.30 6.91 -1.63
C ALA A 79 -12.46 6.03 -1.14
N LEU A 80 -12.77 6.12 0.15
CA LEU A 80 -13.88 5.35 0.75
C LEU A 80 -15.23 5.65 0.10
N SER A 81 -15.40 6.84 -0.50
CA SER A 81 -16.58 7.14 -1.31
C SER A 81 -16.82 6.13 -2.44
N ARG A 82 -15.75 5.52 -2.97
CA ARG A 82 -15.87 4.48 -4.00
C ARG A 82 -16.50 3.20 -3.46
N VAL A 83 -16.18 2.85 -2.21
CA VAL A 83 -16.78 1.70 -1.52
C VAL A 83 -18.27 1.94 -1.31
N ILE A 84 -18.66 3.14 -0.91
CA ILE A 84 -20.06 3.52 -0.74
C ILE A 84 -20.82 3.39 -2.07
N THR A 85 -20.26 3.91 -3.15
CA THR A 85 -20.87 3.80 -4.49
C THR A 85 -21.06 2.34 -4.89
N LEU A 86 -20.05 1.48 -4.66
CA LEU A 86 -20.16 0.06 -4.93
C LEU A 86 -21.24 -0.61 -4.09
N ALA A 87 -21.28 -0.32 -2.79
CA ALA A 87 -22.27 -0.86 -1.88
C ALA A 87 -23.69 -0.46 -2.29
N GLN A 88 -23.90 0.81 -2.61
CA GLN A 88 -25.21 1.32 -3.05
C GLN A 88 -25.67 0.68 -4.36
N ALA A 89 -24.75 0.42 -5.30
CA ALA A 89 -25.06 -0.23 -6.56
C ALA A 89 -25.49 -1.70 -6.38
N ASN A 90 -25.12 -2.33 -5.27
CA ASN A 90 -25.40 -3.75 -4.99
C ASN A 90 -26.40 -3.98 -3.86
N LEU A 91 -26.92 -2.91 -3.25
CA LEU A 91 -27.98 -3.00 -2.27
C LEU A 91 -29.35 -2.93 -2.95
N ASP A 92 -30.31 -3.71 -2.44
CA ASP A 92 -31.71 -3.56 -2.82
C ASP A 92 -32.22 -2.21 -2.31
N ASP A 93 -33.05 -1.55 -3.10
CA ASP A 93 -33.72 -0.31 -2.69
C ASP A 93 -34.74 -0.62 -1.61
N PRO A 94 -34.59 -0.12 -0.36
CA PRO A 94 -35.54 -0.43 0.71
C PRO A 94 -36.97 0.06 0.41
N VAL A 95 -37.12 1.15 -0.33
CA VAL A 95 -38.45 1.68 -0.70
C VAL A 95 -39.10 0.77 -1.73
N ALA A 96 -38.37 0.35 -2.77
CA ALA A 96 -38.88 -0.59 -3.76
C ALA A 96 -39.20 -1.95 -3.14
N LEU A 97 -38.37 -2.45 -2.21
CA LEU A 97 -38.63 -3.69 -1.48
C LEU A 97 -39.88 -3.59 -0.59
N ALA A 98 -40.04 -2.47 0.13
CA ALA A 98 -41.22 -2.25 0.97
C ALA A 98 -42.49 -2.19 0.13
N LEU A 99 -42.47 -1.55 -1.03
CA LEU A 99 -43.60 -1.50 -1.96
C LEU A 99 -43.94 -2.89 -2.55
N ALA A 100 -42.94 -3.72 -2.81
CA ALA A 100 -43.13 -5.07 -3.31
C ALA A 100 -43.76 -6.00 -2.25
N LEU A 101 -43.48 -5.77 -0.98
CA LEU A 101 -43.97 -6.57 0.15
C LEU A 101 -45.29 -6.07 0.71
N GLY A 102 -45.61 -4.82 0.46
CA GLY A 102 -46.78 -4.15 1.01
C GLY A 102 -48.01 -4.22 0.19
#